data_49dfdf0e27b43779f6358be58c3cc280
#
_entry.id   49dfdf0e27b43779f6358be58c3cc280
#
_cell.length_a   1.000
_cell.length_b   1.000
_cell.length_c   1.000
_cell.angle_alpha   90.00
_cell.angle_beta   90.00
_cell.angle_gamma   90.00
#
_symmetry.space_group_name_H-M   'P 1'
#
loop_
_entity.id
_entity.type
_entity.pdbx_description
1 polymer ?
#
loop_
_entity_poly.entity_id
_entity_poly.type
_entity_poly.pdbx_seq_one_letter_code
_entity_poly.pdbx_strand_id
1 'polypeptide(L)'
;MPVIHASESAVHQMHGSTFTAYASPARGSRELCAWRIEIPGGTEGVPHHVSREEVLYVLGGTLRVSVDGETGDATAGDVVLVPAGARFGASNLAAGPVTAWVTTTVGFAGVLPDGSWFTPPWAT
;
A
#
# COMPACT_ATOMS: atom_id res chain seq x y z
N MET A 1 9.63 20.09 -11.05
CA MET A 1 8.17 20.19 -11.25
C MET A 1 7.50 20.02 -9.91
N PRO A 2 6.75 21.05 -9.35
CA PRO A 2 6.09 20.93 -8.04
C PRO A 2 4.81 20.08 -8.08
N VAL A 3 4.26 19.79 -9.27
CA VAL A 3 3.01 19.02 -9.38
C VAL A 3 3.23 17.79 -10.24
N ILE A 4 2.82 16.65 -9.70
CA ILE A 4 2.75 15.40 -10.46
C ILE A 4 1.28 15.20 -10.84
N HIS A 5 0.98 15.32 -12.12
CA HIS A 5 -0.38 15.18 -12.61
C HIS A 5 -0.79 13.71 -12.67
N ALA A 6 -2.08 13.44 -12.53
CA ALA A 6 -2.60 12.08 -12.60
C ALA A 6 -2.22 11.36 -13.89
N SER A 7 -2.14 12.10 -15.01
CA SER A 7 -1.70 11.56 -16.30
C SER A 7 -0.23 11.10 -16.33
N GLU A 8 0.56 11.52 -15.37
CA GLU A 8 1.98 11.16 -15.24
C GLU A 8 2.21 9.99 -14.29
N SER A 9 1.15 9.49 -13.65
CA SER A 9 1.24 8.36 -12.75
C SER A 9 1.56 7.06 -13.51
N ALA A 10 2.18 6.11 -12.82
CA ALA A 10 2.45 4.79 -13.36
C ALA A 10 1.56 3.75 -12.68
N VAL A 11 0.87 2.94 -13.46
CA VAL A 11 -0.05 1.93 -12.97
C VAL A 11 0.63 0.56 -12.96
N HIS A 12 0.55 -0.11 -11.83
CA HIS A 12 1.07 -1.47 -11.65
C HIS A 12 -0.04 -2.34 -11.08
N GLN A 13 0.02 -3.64 -11.38
CA GLN A 13 -0.93 -4.61 -10.83
C GLN A 13 -0.18 -5.75 -10.17
N MET A 14 -0.67 -6.18 -9.00
CA MET A 14 -0.14 -7.33 -8.28
C MET A 14 -1.21 -7.90 -7.35
N HIS A 15 -1.31 -9.23 -7.33
CA HIS A 15 -2.29 -9.96 -6.48
C HIS A 15 -3.73 -9.46 -6.64
N GLY A 16 -4.10 -9.05 -7.84
CA GLY A 16 -5.43 -8.53 -8.16
C GLY A 16 -5.64 -7.06 -7.82
N SER A 17 -4.74 -6.42 -7.10
CA SER A 17 -4.83 -5.01 -6.73
C SER A 17 -4.12 -4.12 -7.74
N THR A 18 -4.57 -2.87 -7.82
CA THR A 18 -3.99 -1.84 -8.70
C THR A 18 -3.26 -0.81 -7.85
N PHE A 19 -2.01 -0.56 -8.19
CA PHE A 19 -1.14 0.40 -7.52
C PHE A 19 -0.81 1.52 -8.51
N THR A 20 -1.20 2.73 -8.18
CA THR A 20 -0.95 3.91 -9.01
C THR A 20 0.11 4.77 -8.32
N ALA A 21 1.33 4.72 -8.86
CA ALA A 21 2.49 5.42 -8.29
C ALA A 21 2.48 6.90 -8.68
N TYR A 22 2.66 7.77 -7.69
CA TYR A 22 2.76 9.22 -7.89
C TYR A 22 4.15 9.73 -7.51
N ALA A 23 4.63 9.41 -6.32
CA ALA A 23 5.94 9.84 -5.85
C ALA A 23 6.81 8.62 -5.55
N SER A 24 7.96 8.57 -6.18
CA SER A 24 8.94 7.51 -6.01
C SER A 24 10.30 8.00 -6.54
N PRO A 25 11.41 7.29 -6.28
CA PRO A 25 12.71 7.68 -6.82
C PRO A 25 12.72 7.88 -8.33
N ALA A 26 12.08 7.00 -9.09
CA ALA A 26 11.98 7.14 -10.56
C ALA A 26 11.26 8.42 -10.98
N ARG A 27 10.50 9.04 -10.08
CA ARG A 27 9.73 10.25 -10.31
C ARG A 27 10.27 11.46 -9.56
N GLY A 28 11.52 11.38 -9.10
CA GLY A 28 12.25 12.49 -8.52
C GLY A 28 12.16 12.64 -7.01
N SER A 29 11.46 11.76 -6.30
CA SER A 29 11.45 11.85 -4.84
C SER A 29 12.75 11.32 -4.24
N ARG A 30 13.12 11.87 -3.08
CA ARG A 30 14.36 11.49 -2.39
C ARG A 30 14.11 10.82 -1.05
N GLU A 31 13.02 11.16 -0.39
CA GLU A 31 12.72 10.70 0.97
C GLU A 31 11.41 9.94 1.06
N LEU A 32 10.39 10.35 0.30
CA LEU A 32 9.05 9.81 0.41
C LEU A 32 8.59 9.11 -0.85
N CYS A 33 7.82 8.06 -0.65
CA CYS A 33 7.05 7.40 -1.70
C CYS A 33 5.58 7.51 -1.38
N ALA A 34 4.75 7.70 -2.40
CA ALA A 34 3.31 7.77 -2.24
C ALA A 34 2.62 7.19 -3.46
N TRP A 35 1.61 6.38 -3.20
CA TRP A 35 0.80 5.75 -4.24
C TRP A 35 -0.63 5.58 -3.78
N ARG A 36 -1.51 5.35 -4.73
CA ARG A 36 -2.89 4.96 -4.48
C ARG A 36 -3.03 3.47 -4.72
N ILE A 37 -3.71 2.77 -3.84
CA ILE A 37 -4.04 1.37 -4.01
C ILE A 37 -5.55 1.22 -4.19
N GLU A 38 -5.97 0.34 -5.10
CA GLU A 38 -7.34 -0.10 -5.24
C GLU A 38 -7.38 -1.62 -5.14
N ILE A 39 -8.16 -2.11 -4.18
CA ILE A 39 -8.32 -3.54 -3.93
C ILE A 39 -9.74 -3.95 -4.27
N PRO A 40 -9.95 -4.81 -5.27
CA PRO A 40 -11.29 -5.30 -5.62
C PRO A 40 -11.94 -6.05 -4.48
N GLY A 41 -13.27 -6.04 -4.46
CA GLY A 41 -14.04 -6.83 -3.50
C GLY A 41 -13.71 -8.31 -3.60
N GLY A 42 -13.70 -9.01 -2.46
CA GLY A 42 -13.40 -10.43 -2.40
C GLY A 42 -11.91 -10.78 -2.50
N THR A 43 -11.02 -9.82 -2.29
CA THR A 43 -9.56 -10.04 -2.36
C THR A 43 -8.99 -10.29 -0.98
N GLU A 44 -8.36 -11.45 -0.77
CA GLU A 44 -7.54 -11.70 0.41
C GLU A 44 -6.12 -11.21 0.17
N GLY A 45 -5.59 -10.48 1.15
CA GLY A 45 -4.22 -10.00 1.09
C GLY A 45 -3.21 -11.09 1.39
N VAL A 46 -2.02 -10.98 0.81
CA VAL A 46 -0.87 -11.83 1.13
C VAL A 46 -0.10 -11.17 2.26
N PRO A 47 -0.04 -11.76 3.48
CA PRO A 47 0.71 -11.16 4.57
C PRO A 47 2.19 -11.09 4.26
N HIS A 48 2.82 -9.99 4.67
CA HIS A 48 4.26 -9.79 4.48
C HIS A 48 4.79 -8.84 5.55
N HIS A 49 6.08 -8.91 5.81
CA HIS A 49 6.75 -7.94 6.67
C HIS A 49 7.12 -6.72 5.84
N VAL A 50 7.01 -5.54 6.44
CA VAL A 50 7.39 -4.28 5.79
C VAL A 50 8.72 -3.80 6.37
N SER A 51 9.63 -3.32 5.51
CA SER A 51 10.95 -2.85 5.95
C SER A 51 10.94 -1.44 6.53
N ARG A 52 9.93 -0.65 6.19
CA ARG A 52 9.77 0.75 6.58
C ARG A 52 8.38 0.98 7.12
N GLU A 53 8.24 1.97 7.97
CA GLU A 53 6.92 2.42 8.41
C GLU A 53 6.11 2.89 7.21
N GLU A 54 4.82 2.55 7.20
CA GLU A 54 3.91 3.07 6.20
C GLU A 54 2.58 3.50 6.83
N VAL A 55 1.94 4.45 6.18
CA VAL A 55 0.63 4.98 6.56
C VAL A 55 -0.31 4.79 5.38
N LEU A 56 -1.48 4.24 5.66
CA LEU A 56 -2.55 4.10 4.67
C LEU A 56 -3.72 4.97 5.10
N TYR A 57 -4.12 5.90 4.24
CA TYR A 57 -5.32 6.70 4.44
C TYR A 57 -6.44 6.15 3.58
N VAL A 58 -7.48 5.60 4.20
CA VAL A 58 -8.60 4.98 3.46
C VAL A 58 -9.48 6.07 2.86
N LEU A 59 -9.64 6.02 1.54
CA LEU A 59 -10.43 6.97 0.76
C LEU A 59 -11.86 6.49 0.56
N GLY A 60 -12.07 5.18 0.43
CA GLY A 60 -13.39 4.60 0.23
C GLY A 60 -13.38 3.10 0.44
N GLY A 61 -14.55 2.54 0.74
CA GLY A 61 -14.68 1.12 1.03
C GLY A 61 -14.28 0.76 2.46
N THR A 62 -14.14 -0.52 2.73
CA THR A 62 -13.72 -1.05 4.03
C THR A 62 -12.48 -1.91 3.85
N LEU A 63 -11.38 -1.51 4.45
CA LEU A 63 -10.11 -2.24 4.42
C LEU A 63 -9.97 -3.06 5.71
N ARG A 64 -9.87 -4.37 5.55
CA ARG A 64 -9.54 -5.27 6.66
C ARG A 64 -8.04 -5.38 6.79
N VAL A 65 -7.50 -5.02 7.95
CA VAL A 65 -6.05 -5.05 8.17
C VAL A 65 -5.69 -5.98 9.31
N SER A 66 -4.50 -6.55 9.21
CA SER A 66 -3.83 -7.27 10.28
C SER A 66 -2.42 -6.71 10.43
N VAL A 67 -2.07 -6.25 11.62
CA VAL A 67 -0.74 -5.73 11.95
C VAL A 67 -0.24 -6.49 13.16
N ASP A 68 0.78 -7.32 12.98
CA ASP A 68 1.34 -8.18 14.02
C ASP A 68 0.27 -9.00 14.77
N GLY A 69 -0.72 -9.50 14.03
CA GLY A 69 -1.81 -10.31 14.55
C GLY A 69 -3.00 -9.52 15.10
N GLU A 70 -2.90 -8.22 15.27
CA GLU A 70 -4.05 -7.37 15.56
C GLU A 70 -4.84 -7.07 14.30
N THR A 71 -6.14 -7.33 14.33
CA THR A 71 -7.02 -7.12 13.19
C THR A 71 -7.98 -5.95 13.44
N GLY A 72 -8.34 -5.27 12.37
CA GLY A 72 -9.32 -4.19 12.45
C GLY A 72 -9.83 -3.84 11.07
N ASP A 73 -10.94 -3.11 11.05
CA ASP A 73 -11.53 -2.57 9.82
C ASP A 73 -11.33 -1.06 9.80
N ALA A 74 -10.83 -0.56 8.67
CA ALA A 74 -10.66 0.87 8.43
C ALA A 74 -11.61 1.29 7.30
N THR A 75 -12.34 2.37 7.52
CA THR A 75 -13.26 2.95 6.53
C THR A 75 -12.79 4.34 6.11
N ALA A 76 -13.50 4.96 5.18
CA ALA A 76 -13.12 6.28 4.65
C ALA A 76 -12.81 7.29 5.75
N GLY A 77 -11.64 7.90 5.68
CA GLY A 77 -11.14 8.85 6.68
C GLY A 77 -10.28 8.24 7.77
N ASP A 78 -10.25 6.93 7.89
CA ASP A 78 -9.40 6.24 8.87
C ASP A 78 -7.97 6.10 8.34
N VAL A 79 -7.03 6.00 9.27
CA VAL A 79 -5.62 5.81 8.98
C VAL A 79 -5.16 4.50 9.61
N VAL A 80 -4.43 3.72 8.81
CA VAL A 80 -3.72 2.53 9.28
C VAL A 80 -2.24 2.88 9.39
N LEU A 81 -1.66 2.67 10.57
CA LEU A 81 -0.23 2.86 10.79
C LEU A 81 0.44 1.49 10.91
N VAL A 82 1.39 1.24 10.03
CA VAL A 82 2.14 -0.02 10.00
C VAL A 82 3.59 0.27 10.40
N PRO A 83 4.03 -0.17 11.59
CA PRO A 83 5.42 0.04 12.01
C PRO A 83 6.42 -0.70 11.13
N ALA A 84 7.64 -0.16 11.04
CA ALA A 84 8.74 -0.85 10.38
C ALA A 84 8.98 -2.22 11.03
N GLY A 85 9.12 -3.25 10.21
CA GLY A 85 9.32 -4.63 10.66
C GLY A 85 8.03 -5.39 10.98
N ALA A 86 6.88 -4.72 11.00
CA ALA A 86 5.62 -5.38 11.31
C ALA A 86 5.19 -6.33 10.19
N ARG A 87 4.49 -7.39 10.59
CA ARG A 87 3.80 -8.28 9.66
C ARG A 87 2.44 -7.68 9.32
N PHE A 88 2.24 -7.37 8.06
CA PHE A 88 1.07 -6.65 7.58
C PHE A 88 0.29 -7.45 6.54
N GLY A 89 -1.02 -7.47 6.69
CA GLY A 89 -1.94 -7.98 5.69
C GLY A 89 -3.10 -7.01 5.50
N ALA A 90 -3.53 -6.85 4.25
CA ALA A 90 -4.67 -6.01 3.91
C ALA A 90 -5.58 -6.77 2.96
N SER A 91 -6.86 -6.84 3.29
CA SER A 91 -7.86 -7.59 2.54
C SER A 91 -9.10 -6.76 2.34
N ASN A 92 -9.83 -7.06 1.27
CA ASN A 92 -11.15 -6.50 1.03
C ASN A 92 -12.15 -7.66 0.92
N LEU A 93 -12.88 -7.92 1.99
CA LEU A 93 -13.85 -9.01 2.05
C LEU A 93 -15.26 -8.56 1.65
N ALA A 94 -15.46 -7.26 1.40
CA ALA A 94 -16.73 -6.70 0.95
C ALA A 94 -16.92 -6.88 -0.56
N ALA A 95 -18.09 -6.49 -1.06
CA ALA A 95 -18.42 -6.63 -2.48
C ALA A 95 -17.82 -5.52 -3.35
N GLY A 96 -17.74 -4.29 -2.83
CA GLY A 96 -17.21 -3.14 -3.57
C GLY A 96 -15.71 -2.95 -3.38
N PRO A 97 -15.06 -2.10 -4.20
CA PRO A 97 -13.65 -1.85 -4.09
C PRO A 97 -13.31 -1.03 -2.84
N VAL A 98 -12.08 -1.18 -2.35
CA VAL A 98 -11.50 -0.29 -1.37
C VAL A 98 -10.37 0.50 -2.02
N THR A 99 -10.29 1.78 -1.70
CA THR A 99 -9.22 2.67 -2.16
C THR A 99 -8.54 3.31 -0.97
N ALA A 100 -7.22 3.43 -1.04
CA ALA A 100 -6.42 4.06 -0.01
C ALA A 100 -5.23 4.79 -0.62
N TRP A 101 -4.76 5.82 0.07
CA TRP A 101 -3.52 6.50 -0.23
C TRP A 101 -2.45 6.00 0.74
N VAL A 102 -1.31 5.58 0.19
CA VAL A 102 -0.22 5.00 0.98
C VAL A 102 1.01 5.88 0.89
N THR A 103 1.63 6.13 2.04
CA THR A 103 2.88 6.89 2.13
C THR A 103 3.88 6.11 2.96
N THR A 104 5.10 6.04 2.46
CA THR A 104 6.23 5.42 3.14
C THR A 104 7.52 6.13 2.74
N THR A 105 8.66 5.63 3.18
CA THR A 105 9.96 6.20 2.82
C THR A 105 10.61 5.43 1.69
N VAL A 106 11.49 6.10 0.97
CA VAL A 106 12.34 5.49 -0.06
C VAL A 106 13.14 4.33 0.54
N GLY A 107 13.25 3.24 -0.21
CA GLY A 107 13.90 2.01 0.26
C GLY A 107 12.93 0.99 0.85
N PHE A 108 11.63 1.26 0.76
CA PHE A 108 10.60 0.33 1.21
C PHE A 108 10.69 -1.00 0.47
N ALA A 109 10.62 -2.10 1.22
CA ALA A 109 10.57 -3.44 0.70
C ALA A 109 9.67 -4.31 1.58
N GLY A 110 9.13 -5.37 1.01
CA GLY A 110 8.38 -6.39 1.72
C GLY A 110 9.17 -7.68 1.82
N VAL A 111 8.91 -8.46 2.87
CA VAL A 111 9.42 -9.82 2.99
C VAL A 111 8.23 -10.76 2.95
N LEU A 112 8.18 -11.60 1.93
CA LEU A 112 7.10 -12.54 1.70
C LEU A 112 7.16 -13.73 2.67
N PRO A 113 6.09 -14.54 2.79
CA PRO A 113 6.08 -15.68 3.71
C PRO A 113 7.20 -16.69 3.49
N ASP A 114 7.71 -16.81 2.26
CA ASP A 114 8.83 -17.71 1.94
C ASP A 114 10.20 -17.11 2.29
N GLY A 115 10.25 -15.90 2.84
CA GLY A 115 11.47 -15.20 3.20
C GLY A 115 12.10 -14.39 2.07
N SER A 116 11.54 -14.41 0.88
CA SER A 116 12.05 -13.63 -0.25
C SER A 116 11.73 -12.15 -0.07
N TRP A 117 12.63 -11.28 -0.53
CA TRP A 117 12.44 -9.84 -0.54
C TRP A 117 11.70 -9.41 -1.81
N PHE A 118 10.83 -8.45 -1.65
CA PHE A 118 10.09 -7.85 -2.75
C PHE A 118 10.21 -6.33 -2.68
N THR A 119 10.79 -5.74 -3.72
CA THR A 119 10.86 -4.28 -3.86
C THR A 119 9.74 -3.83 -4.78
N PRO A 120 8.71 -3.14 -4.27
CA PRO A 120 7.58 -2.78 -5.10
C PRO A 120 7.98 -1.81 -6.22
N PRO A 121 7.62 -2.09 -7.48
CA PRO A 121 7.93 -1.17 -8.57
C PRO A 121 7.25 0.19 -8.41
N TRP A 122 6.12 0.26 -7.70
CA TRP A 122 5.42 1.53 -7.42
C TRP A 122 6.11 2.38 -6.35
N ALA A 123 7.09 1.84 -5.65
CA ALA A 123 7.89 2.53 -4.64
C ALA A 123 9.37 2.68 -5.03
N THR A 124 9.68 2.43 -6.28
CA THR A 124 11.08 2.43 -6.77
C THR A 124 11.39 3.61 -7.68
#